data_dae747745ea38350ca97c0f749f5a4fb
#
_entry.id   dae747745ea38350ca97c0f749f5a4fb
#
_cell.length_a   1.000
_cell.length_b   1.000
_cell.length_c   1.000
_cell.angle_alpha   90.00
_cell.angle_beta   90.00
_cell.angle_gamma   90.00
#
_symmetry.space_group_name_H-M   'P 1'
#
loop_
_entity.id
_entity.type
_entity.pdbx_description
1 polymer ?
#
loop_
_entity_poly.entity_id
_entity_poly.type
_entity_poly.pdbx_seq_one_letter_code
_entity_poly.pdbx_strand_id
1 'polypeptide(L)'
;DRQLARFARWLCLVSHALARKAWMSTRLIIAVDYDGTIANTHAEAVKWIKTHVGRDVEPWQCNRTDCVPLIGKSPYEEMNDYVYERESTLAAAEVPGAANALRALTVIGDVFVVTNRRLHRIAYTREWLERMGLALSIREVITSHDSSKEQVCHQIGAHVLIDDDVRHLRNVRLEGLRRVWLQHGRTQTDDCPVGVAFCSHWDEVLGVLGVSG
;
A
#
# COMPACT_ATOMS: atom_id res chain seq x y z
N ASP A 1 -40.42 35.96 19.08
CA ASP A 1 -39.11 36.45 18.83
C ASP A 1 -38.43 35.76 17.65
N ARG A 2 -38.89 36.20 16.46
CA ARG A 2 -38.49 35.60 15.17
C ARG A 2 -37.02 35.86 14.81
N GLN A 3 -36.39 36.89 15.36
CA GLN A 3 -35.00 37.24 15.11
C GLN A 3 -34.02 36.32 15.82
N LEU A 4 -34.29 35.94 17.07
CA LEU A 4 -33.50 34.99 17.84
C LEU A 4 -33.53 33.58 17.22
N ALA A 5 -34.67 33.15 16.72
CA ALA A 5 -34.81 31.87 16.05
C ALA A 5 -34.04 31.81 14.70
N ARG A 6 -33.98 32.91 13.96
CA ARG A 6 -33.15 33.03 12.73
C ARG A 6 -31.66 33.01 13.05
N PHE A 7 -31.23 33.68 14.10
CA PHE A 7 -29.82 33.69 14.53
C PHE A 7 -29.35 32.32 15.02
N ALA A 8 -30.17 31.61 15.82
CA ALA A 8 -29.89 30.26 16.26
C ALA A 8 -29.79 29.25 15.11
N ARG A 9 -30.67 29.34 14.10
CA ARG A 9 -30.58 28.53 12.87
C ARG A 9 -29.32 28.83 12.06
N TRP A 10 -28.93 30.08 11.94
CA TRP A 10 -27.72 30.49 11.24
C TRP A 10 -26.46 29.95 11.95
N LEU A 11 -26.39 30.10 13.28
CA LEU A 11 -25.30 29.53 14.08
C LEU A 11 -25.20 28.00 13.94
N CYS A 12 -26.32 27.30 13.93
CA CYS A 12 -26.37 25.85 13.73
C CYS A 12 -25.85 25.44 12.34
N LEU A 13 -26.24 26.17 11.28
CA LEU A 13 -25.78 25.94 9.91
C LEU A 13 -24.28 26.21 9.75
N VAL A 14 -23.77 27.28 10.37
CA VAL A 14 -22.34 27.62 10.35
C VAL A 14 -21.55 26.62 11.13
N SER A 15 -22.01 26.17 12.31
CA SER A 15 -21.33 25.14 13.10
C SER A 15 -21.29 23.78 12.36
N HIS A 16 -22.37 23.40 11.67
CA HIS A 16 -22.38 22.19 10.85
C HIS A 16 -21.48 22.32 9.60
N ALA A 17 -21.41 23.48 8.99
CA ALA A 17 -20.52 23.72 7.85
C ALA A 17 -19.05 23.73 8.28
N LEU A 18 -18.73 24.33 9.43
CA LEU A 18 -17.38 24.31 10.01
C LEU A 18 -17.00 22.90 10.50
N ALA A 19 -17.92 22.16 11.12
CA ALA A 19 -17.70 20.78 11.50
C ALA A 19 -17.49 19.88 10.27
N ARG A 20 -18.28 20.04 9.20
CA ARG A 20 -18.06 19.34 7.92
C ARG A 20 -16.72 19.71 7.29
N LYS A 21 -16.34 20.99 7.30
CA LYS A 21 -15.04 21.44 6.76
C LYS A 21 -13.87 20.93 7.60
N ALA A 22 -13.99 20.89 8.93
CA ALA A 22 -13.02 20.30 9.84
C ALA A 22 -12.95 18.77 9.65
N TRP A 23 -14.07 18.09 9.42
CA TRP A 23 -14.10 16.64 9.19
C TRP A 23 -13.55 16.26 7.80
N MET A 24 -13.76 17.07 6.78
CA MET A 24 -13.13 16.93 5.47
C MET A 24 -11.60 17.23 5.50
N SER A 25 -11.15 18.03 6.48
CA SER A 25 -9.73 18.39 6.69
C SER A 25 -8.91 17.29 7.39
N THR A 26 -9.53 16.18 7.80
CA THR A 26 -8.86 15.12 8.61
C THR A 26 -8.82 13.76 7.93
N ARG A 27 -9.36 13.60 6.70
CA ARG A 27 -9.24 12.32 5.99
C ARG A 27 -7.77 12.09 5.60
N LEU A 28 -7.24 10.95 5.97
CA LEU A 28 -5.89 10.56 5.58
C LEU A 28 -5.83 10.29 4.07
N ILE A 29 -4.69 10.56 3.47
CA ILE A 29 -4.32 10.06 2.15
C ILE A 29 -3.30 8.96 2.38
N ILE A 30 -3.66 7.73 2.00
CA ILE A 30 -2.92 6.51 2.33
C ILE A 30 -2.42 5.91 1.03
N ALA A 31 -1.11 5.92 0.83
CA ALA A 31 -0.44 5.24 -0.26
C ALA A 31 -0.09 3.81 0.17
N VAL A 32 -0.48 2.83 -0.63
CA VAL A 32 -0.24 1.41 -0.37
C VAL A 32 0.42 0.79 -1.58
N ASP A 33 1.53 0.06 -1.39
CA ASP A 33 2.11 -0.74 -2.46
C ASP A 33 1.19 -1.89 -2.86
N TYR A 34 1.39 -2.43 -4.06
CA TYR A 34 0.59 -3.53 -4.58
C TYR A 34 1.25 -4.90 -4.39
N ASP A 35 2.48 -5.04 -4.90
CA ASP A 35 3.19 -6.31 -4.98
C ASP A 35 3.78 -6.70 -3.62
N GLY A 36 3.42 -7.87 -3.07
CA GLY A 36 3.87 -8.29 -1.73
C GLY A 36 3.16 -7.58 -0.57
N THR A 37 2.39 -6.52 -0.85
CA THR A 37 1.66 -5.74 0.15
C THR A 37 0.15 -6.02 0.11
N ILE A 38 -0.50 -5.87 -1.07
CA ILE A 38 -1.92 -6.19 -1.28
C ILE A 38 -2.05 -7.57 -1.94
N ALA A 39 -1.41 -7.74 -3.09
CA ALA A 39 -1.38 -9.01 -3.81
C ALA A 39 -0.13 -9.82 -3.41
N ASN A 40 -0.32 -11.08 -3.11
CA ASN A 40 0.76 -12.00 -2.71
C ASN A 40 1.55 -12.49 -3.94
N THR A 41 2.11 -11.55 -4.68
CA THR A 41 2.95 -11.82 -5.84
C THR A 41 4.25 -12.49 -5.45
N HIS A 42 4.70 -12.36 -4.22
CA HIS A 42 5.86 -13.07 -3.69
C HIS A 42 5.64 -14.59 -3.65
N ALA A 43 4.42 -15.08 -3.42
CA ALA A 43 4.16 -16.52 -3.51
C ALA A 43 4.36 -17.06 -4.93
N GLU A 44 4.01 -16.28 -5.95
CA GLU A 44 4.27 -16.64 -7.35
C GLU A 44 5.77 -16.55 -7.67
N ALA A 45 6.48 -15.57 -7.14
CA ALA A 45 7.94 -15.46 -7.27
C ALA A 45 8.66 -16.66 -6.65
N VAL A 46 8.27 -17.10 -5.45
CA VAL A 46 8.83 -18.31 -4.78
C VAL A 46 8.66 -19.54 -5.66
N LYS A 47 7.47 -19.76 -6.23
CA LYS A 47 7.19 -20.88 -7.14
C LYS A 47 8.08 -20.83 -8.38
N TRP A 48 8.20 -19.66 -8.99
CA TRP A 48 9.04 -19.44 -10.17
C TRP A 48 10.51 -19.73 -9.86
N ILE A 49 11.05 -19.18 -8.75
CA ILE A 49 12.44 -19.40 -8.32
C ILE A 49 12.72 -20.89 -8.07
N LYS A 50 11.79 -21.57 -7.37
CA LYS A 50 11.94 -22.99 -7.12
C LYS A 50 12.01 -23.80 -8.42
N THR A 51 11.17 -23.47 -9.40
CA THR A 51 11.06 -24.19 -10.67
C THR A 51 12.23 -23.93 -11.59
N HIS A 52 12.70 -22.68 -11.71
CA HIS A 52 13.67 -22.27 -12.73
C HIS A 52 15.11 -22.16 -12.20
N VAL A 53 15.25 -21.90 -10.90
CA VAL A 53 16.58 -21.75 -10.25
C VAL A 53 16.89 -22.93 -9.33
N GLY A 54 15.88 -23.72 -8.93
CA GLY A 54 16.04 -24.85 -8.02
C GLY A 54 16.31 -24.42 -6.56
N ARG A 55 16.03 -23.17 -6.20
CA ARG A 55 16.35 -22.63 -4.88
C ARG A 55 15.08 -22.41 -4.05
N ASP A 56 15.17 -22.69 -2.76
CA ASP A 56 14.13 -22.33 -1.79
C ASP A 56 14.44 -20.93 -1.25
N VAL A 57 13.42 -20.07 -1.24
CA VAL A 57 13.48 -18.72 -0.70
C VAL A 57 12.17 -18.41 0.06
N GLU A 58 12.27 -17.57 1.06
CA GLU A 58 11.10 -17.07 1.78
C GLU A 58 10.41 -15.97 0.99
N PRO A 59 9.08 -15.80 1.08
CA PRO A 59 8.35 -14.76 0.36
C PRO A 59 8.94 -13.35 0.56
N TRP A 60 9.31 -13.00 1.78
CA TRP A 60 9.91 -11.69 2.10
C TRP A 60 11.30 -11.47 1.46
N GLN A 61 11.96 -12.52 0.99
CA GLN A 61 13.22 -12.44 0.25
C GLN A 61 13.04 -12.17 -1.25
N CYS A 62 11.81 -12.10 -1.75
CA CYS A 62 11.54 -11.91 -3.18
C CYS A 62 11.70 -10.46 -3.65
N ASN A 63 11.96 -9.51 -2.75
CA ASN A 63 12.34 -8.14 -3.12
C ASN A 63 13.76 -8.10 -3.74
N ARG A 64 14.08 -6.99 -4.45
CA ARG A 64 15.36 -6.89 -5.18
C ARG A 64 16.60 -7.00 -4.27
N THR A 65 16.52 -6.42 -3.08
CA THR A 65 17.67 -6.36 -2.15
C THR A 65 18.09 -7.73 -1.66
N ASP A 66 17.11 -8.54 -1.28
CA ASP A 66 17.35 -9.87 -0.71
C ASP A 66 17.48 -10.95 -1.80
N CYS A 67 16.71 -10.83 -2.88
CA CYS A 67 16.63 -11.86 -3.92
C CYS A 67 17.86 -11.90 -4.84
N VAL A 68 18.32 -10.73 -5.32
CA VAL A 68 19.45 -10.67 -6.28
C VAL A 68 20.72 -11.33 -5.76
N PRO A 69 21.13 -11.16 -4.49
CA PRO A 69 22.27 -11.92 -3.94
C PRO A 69 22.06 -13.44 -3.91
N LEU A 70 20.81 -13.90 -3.84
CA LEU A 70 20.47 -15.31 -3.72
C LEU A 70 20.42 -16.03 -5.08
N ILE A 71 19.87 -15.40 -6.11
CA ILE A 71 19.59 -16.03 -7.39
C ILE A 71 20.33 -15.40 -8.58
N GLY A 72 20.94 -14.24 -8.38
CA GLY A 72 21.57 -13.46 -9.45
C GLY A 72 20.61 -12.46 -10.11
N LYS A 73 21.22 -11.50 -10.84
CA LYS A 73 20.46 -10.40 -11.47
C LYS A 73 19.55 -10.86 -12.61
N SER A 74 20.05 -11.70 -13.53
CA SER A 74 19.29 -12.17 -14.70
C SER A 74 18.06 -12.98 -14.30
N PRO A 75 18.17 -14.05 -13.45
CA PRO A 75 17.00 -14.76 -12.98
C PRO A 75 16.00 -13.88 -12.21
N TYR A 76 16.49 -12.89 -11.47
CA TYR A 76 15.61 -11.94 -10.79
C TYR A 76 14.79 -11.09 -11.77
N GLU A 77 15.41 -10.61 -12.86
CA GLU A 77 14.72 -9.83 -13.89
C GLU A 77 13.69 -10.70 -14.65
N GLU A 78 14.04 -11.93 -14.99
CA GLU A 78 13.13 -12.91 -15.62
C GLU A 78 11.94 -13.26 -14.72
N MET A 79 12.20 -13.50 -13.44
CA MET A 79 11.15 -13.72 -12.43
C MET A 79 10.20 -12.52 -12.34
N ASN A 80 10.73 -11.30 -12.26
CA ASN A 80 9.89 -10.09 -12.21
C ASN A 80 9.03 -9.94 -13.46
N ASP A 81 9.60 -10.18 -14.63
CA ASP A 81 8.83 -10.12 -15.88
C ASP A 81 7.68 -11.14 -15.87
N TYR A 82 7.94 -12.37 -15.40
CA TYR A 82 6.89 -13.39 -15.24
C TYR A 82 5.81 -12.96 -14.24
N VAL A 83 6.22 -12.53 -13.02
CA VAL A 83 5.27 -12.19 -11.93
C VAL A 83 4.38 -11.00 -12.31
N TYR A 84 4.90 -10.08 -13.12
CA TYR A 84 4.16 -8.87 -13.51
C TYR A 84 3.31 -9.04 -14.77
N GLU A 85 3.35 -10.21 -15.42
CA GLU A 85 2.45 -10.51 -16.52
C GLU A 85 0.99 -10.70 -16.03
N ARG A 86 0.06 -10.56 -16.97
CA ARG A 86 -1.37 -10.59 -16.68
C ARG A 86 -1.78 -11.88 -15.97
N GLU A 87 -1.36 -13.02 -16.47
CA GLU A 87 -1.75 -14.34 -15.94
C GLU A 87 -1.28 -14.51 -14.49
N SER A 88 -0.01 -14.27 -14.22
CA SER A 88 0.56 -14.35 -12.86
C SER A 88 -0.07 -13.32 -11.92
N THR A 89 -0.30 -12.09 -12.41
CA THR A 89 -0.99 -11.05 -11.64
C THR A 89 -2.38 -11.51 -11.20
N LEU A 90 -3.15 -12.08 -12.13
CA LEU A 90 -4.54 -12.49 -11.86
C LEU A 90 -4.64 -13.81 -11.07
N ALA A 91 -3.58 -14.62 -11.07
CA ALA A 91 -3.49 -15.84 -10.27
C ALA A 91 -3.05 -15.57 -8.81
N ALA A 92 -2.45 -14.41 -8.54
CA ALA A 92 -1.99 -14.07 -7.19
C ALA A 92 -3.18 -13.99 -6.20
N ALA A 93 -3.03 -14.64 -5.05
CA ALA A 93 -3.95 -14.46 -3.93
C ALA A 93 -3.74 -13.07 -3.28
N GLU A 94 -4.63 -12.65 -2.41
CA GLU A 94 -4.33 -11.50 -1.54
C GLU A 94 -3.27 -11.85 -0.50
N VAL A 95 -2.53 -10.85 -0.04
CA VAL A 95 -1.77 -10.95 1.20
C VAL A 95 -2.77 -11.09 2.34
N PRO A 96 -2.63 -12.10 3.23
CA PRO A 96 -3.61 -12.37 4.27
C PRO A 96 -3.99 -11.12 5.08
N GLY A 97 -5.28 -10.82 5.11
CA GLY A 97 -5.85 -9.66 5.79
C GLY A 97 -5.92 -8.37 4.96
N ALA A 98 -5.30 -8.32 3.78
CA ALA A 98 -5.24 -7.11 2.95
C ALA A 98 -6.62 -6.56 2.59
N ALA A 99 -7.53 -7.43 2.13
CA ALA A 99 -8.86 -7.01 1.72
C ALA A 99 -9.66 -6.35 2.87
N ASN A 100 -9.62 -6.95 4.04
CA ASN A 100 -10.30 -6.40 5.23
C ASN A 100 -9.64 -5.09 5.68
N ALA A 101 -8.31 -5.04 5.67
CA ALA A 101 -7.57 -3.84 6.04
C ALA A 101 -7.85 -2.67 5.09
N LEU A 102 -7.84 -2.91 3.77
CA LEU A 102 -8.16 -1.86 2.78
C LEU A 102 -9.57 -1.30 2.98
N ARG A 103 -10.56 -2.16 3.23
CA ARG A 103 -11.93 -1.70 3.54
C ARG A 103 -11.96 -0.87 4.84
N ALA A 104 -11.26 -1.30 5.89
CA ALA A 104 -11.16 -0.56 7.14
C ALA A 104 -10.46 0.80 6.95
N LEU A 105 -9.41 0.87 6.14
CA LEU A 105 -8.70 2.11 5.84
C LEU A 105 -9.59 3.14 5.12
N THR A 106 -10.57 2.70 4.32
CA THR A 106 -11.51 3.64 3.66
C THR A 106 -12.37 4.44 4.64
N VAL A 107 -12.51 3.97 5.87
CA VAL A 107 -13.23 4.69 6.94
C VAL A 107 -12.46 5.93 7.37
N ILE A 108 -11.14 5.85 7.45
CA ILE A 108 -10.26 6.92 7.95
C ILE A 108 -9.63 7.77 6.85
N GLY A 109 -9.61 7.28 5.60
CA GLY A 109 -8.91 7.99 4.53
C GLY A 109 -9.28 7.54 3.13
N ASP A 110 -8.62 8.16 2.16
CA ASP A 110 -8.64 7.75 0.76
C ASP A 110 -7.40 6.90 0.47
N VAL A 111 -7.62 5.70 -0.05
CA VAL A 111 -6.55 4.73 -0.32
C VAL A 111 -6.14 4.81 -1.78
N PHE A 112 -4.86 5.02 -2.01
CA PHE A 112 -4.22 5.00 -3.33
C PHE A 112 -3.28 3.80 -3.41
N VAL A 113 -3.34 3.06 -4.51
CA VAL A 113 -2.32 2.06 -4.81
C VAL A 113 -1.18 2.74 -5.55
N VAL A 114 0.05 2.67 -4.99
CA VAL A 114 1.26 3.26 -5.58
C VAL A 114 2.26 2.14 -5.84
N THR A 115 2.35 1.68 -7.07
CA THR A 115 3.16 0.53 -7.47
C THR A 115 4.30 0.90 -8.42
N ASN A 116 5.39 0.12 -8.39
CA ASN A 116 6.51 0.28 -9.33
C ASN A 116 6.28 -0.47 -10.67
N ARG A 117 5.09 -1.00 -10.90
CA ARG A 117 4.74 -1.62 -12.19
C ARG A 117 4.72 -0.59 -13.31
N ARG A 118 5.20 -0.99 -14.49
CA ARG A 118 5.14 -0.15 -15.71
C ARG A 118 3.69 0.19 -16.08
N LEU A 119 3.49 1.33 -16.72
CA LEU A 119 2.16 1.87 -17.04
C LEU A 119 1.25 0.86 -17.75
N HIS A 120 1.76 0.10 -18.73
CA HIS A 120 0.98 -0.89 -19.47
C HIS A 120 0.49 -2.06 -18.58
N ARG A 121 1.14 -2.32 -17.43
CA ARG A 121 0.77 -3.37 -16.47
C ARG A 121 -0.25 -2.91 -15.41
N ILE A 122 -0.52 -1.60 -15.33
CA ILE A 122 -1.53 -1.05 -14.39
C ILE A 122 -2.93 -1.60 -14.67
N ALA A 123 -3.25 -1.89 -15.94
CA ALA A 123 -4.53 -2.51 -16.30
C ALA A 123 -4.73 -3.86 -15.61
N TYR A 124 -3.69 -4.67 -15.46
CA TYR A 124 -3.74 -5.97 -14.79
C TYR A 124 -3.97 -5.82 -13.28
N THR A 125 -3.32 -4.82 -12.67
CA THR A 125 -3.55 -4.47 -11.26
C THR A 125 -5.01 -4.08 -11.01
N ARG A 126 -5.59 -3.24 -11.88
CA ARG A 126 -7.00 -2.82 -11.78
C ARG A 126 -7.94 -4.01 -11.95
N GLU A 127 -7.70 -4.86 -12.96
CA GLU A 127 -8.48 -6.07 -13.19
C GLU A 127 -8.44 -7.03 -11.98
N TRP A 128 -7.27 -7.18 -11.36
CA TRP A 128 -7.14 -7.96 -10.14
C TRP A 128 -7.95 -7.36 -8.98
N LEU A 129 -7.85 -6.06 -8.75
CA LEU A 129 -8.62 -5.36 -7.70
C LEU A 129 -10.13 -5.49 -7.93
N GLU A 130 -10.60 -5.46 -9.17
CA GLU A 130 -12.01 -5.69 -9.52
C GLU A 130 -12.43 -7.11 -9.17
N ARG A 131 -11.66 -8.14 -9.56
CA ARG A 131 -11.92 -9.54 -9.25
C ARG A 131 -11.97 -9.82 -7.74
N MET A 132 -11.13 -9.15 -6.99
CA MET A 132 -11.09 -9.27 -5.53
C MET A 132 -12.18 -8.45 -4.82
N GLY A 133 -13.00 -7.70 -5.56
CA GLY A 133 -14.03 -6.82 -5.00
C GLY A 133 -13.45 -5.66 -4.18
N LEU A 134 -12.24 -5.19 -4.54
CA LEU A 134 -11.51 -4.12 -3.86
C LEU A 134 -11.50 -2.80 -4.64
N ALA A 135 -11.99 -2.78 -5.87
CA ALA A 135 -11.94 -1.59 -6.73
C ALA A 135 -12.57 -0.35 -6.06
N LEU A 136 -13.69 -0.53 -5.32
CA LEU A 136 -14.35 0.57 -4.61
C LEU A 136 -13.60 1.06 -3.36
N SER A 137 -12.64 0.27 -2.86
CA SER A 137 -11.79 0.66 -1.73
C SER A 137 -10.57 1.46 -2.16
N ILE A 138 -10.30 1.55 -3.46
CA ILE A 138 -9.12 2.20 -4.02
C ILE A 138 -9.55 3.44 -4.80
N ARG A 139 -9.01 4.59 -4.44
CA ARG A 139 -9.26 5.87 -5.10
C ARG A 139 -8.66 5.89 -6.50
N GLU A 140 -7.41 5.45 -6.60
CA GLU A 140 -6.65 5.40 -7.85
C GLU A 140 -5.49 4.42 -7.75
N VAL A 141 -5.06 3.87 -8.91
CA VAL A 141 -3.82 3.08 -9.06
C VAL A 141 -2.83 3.91 -9.87
N ILE A 142 -1.69 4.24 -9.25
CA ILE A 142 -0.66 5.14 -9.79
C ILE A 142 0.65 4.37 -9.91
N THR A 143 1.32 4.52 -11.07
CA THR A 143 2.68 3.98 -11.23
C THR A 143 3.73 4.97 -10.75
N SER A 144 4.75 4.46 -10.06
CA SER A 144 5.97 5.18 -9.70
C SER A 144 7.18 4.72 -10.52
N HIS A 145 6.97 3.94 -11.61
CA HIS A 145 8.06 3.30 -12.36
C HIS A 145 9.08 4.31 -12.92
N ASP A 146 8.61 5.43 -13.46
CA ASP A 146 9.44 6.48 -14.05
C ASP A 146 9.76 7.63 -13.05
N SER A 147 9.45 7.41 -11.77
CA SER A 147 9.66 8.35 -10.68
C SER A 147 10.06 7.60 -9.40
N SER A 148 9.80 8.18 -8.23
CA SER A 148 9.90 7.46 -6.96
C SER A 148 8.55 7.42 -6.24
N LYS A 149 8.36 6.44 -5.35
CA LYS A 149 7.17 6.43 -4.49
C LYS A 149 7.08 7.69 -3.63
N GLU A 150 8.21 8.26 -3.21
CA GLU A 150 8.24 9.54 -2.49
C GLU A 150 7.65 10.68 -3.33
N GLN A 151 8.04 10.78 -4.62
CA GLN A 151 7.48 11.81 -5.51
C GLN A 151 5.98 11.66 -5.70
N VAL A 152 5.50 10.41 -5.89
CA VAL A 152 4.05 10.14 -5.99
C VAL A 152 3.35 10.49 -4.68
N CYS A 153 3.89 10.08 -3.53
CA CYS A 153 3.36 10.45 -2.21
C CYS A 153 3.26 11.96 -2.03
N HIS A 154 4.28 12.71 -2.45
CA HIS A 154 4.25 14.16 -2.42
C HIS A 154 3.15 14.75 -3.31
N GLN A 155 3.01 14.24 -4.55
CA GLN A 155 2.01 14.71 -5.52
C GLN A 155 0.57 14.51 -5.04
N ILE A 156 0.28 13.36 -4.41
CA ILE A 156 -1.05 13.07 -3.88
C ILE A 156 -1.27 13.63 -2.47
N GLY A 157 -0.25 14.20 -1.83
CA GLY A 157 -0.32 14.67 -0.44
C GLY A 157 -0.47 13.53 0.56
N ALA A 158 0.23 12.40 0.37
CA ALA A 158 0.11 11.23 1.23
C ALA A 158 0.54 11.52 2.68
N HIS A 159 -0.24 11.01 3.62
CA HIS A 159 0.04 11.04 5.05
C HIS A 159 0.67 9.72 5.52
N VAL A 160 0.45 8.64 4.78
CA VAL A 160 0.94 7.29 5.09
C VAL A 160 1.45 6.63 3.81
N LEU A 161 2.58 5.91 3.90
CA LEU A 161 3.06 4.99 2.89
C LEU A 161 3.25 3.61 3.53
N ILE A 162 2.56 2.60 2.99
CA ILE A 162 2.67 1.19 3.39
C ILE A 162 3.33 0.43 2.25
N ASP A 163 4.43 -0.25 2.51
CA ASP A 163 5.24 -0.90 1.49
C ASP A 163 5.96 -2.12 2.10
N ASP A 164 6.15 -3.19 1.33
CA ASP A 164 6.91 -4.37 1.75
C ASP A 164 8.42 -4.23 1.48
N ASP A 165 8.81 -3.32 0.59
CA ASP A 165 10.20 -3.10 0.24
C ASP A 165 10.79 -1.89 0.98
N VAL A 166 11.68 -2.18 1.92
CA VAL A 166 12.34 -1.17 2.76
C VAL A 166 13.09 -0.10 1.95
N ARG A 167 13.50 -0.37 0.71
CA ARG A 167 14.16 0.61 -0.15
C ARG A 167 13.28 1.81 -0.45
N HIS A 168 11.97 1.60 -0.55
CA HIS A 168 10.99 2.66 -0.79
C HIS A 168 10.68 3.49 0.47
N LEU A 169 11.08 3.00 1.64
CA LEU A 169 10.81 3.63 2.94
C LEU A 169 12.05 4.27 3.55
N ARG A 170 13.24 3.72 3.28
CA ARG A 170 14.48 4.07 3.98
C ARG A 170 14.90 5.54 3.81
N ASN A 171 14.81 6.06 2.60
CA ASN A 171 15.35 7.37 2.24
C ASN A 171 14.28 8.44 1.99
N VAL A 172 13.03 8.17 2.34
CA VAL A 172 11.93 9.12 2.18
C VAL A 172 12.14 10.30 3.14
N ARG A 173 12.16 11.52 2.58
CA ARG A 173 12.37 12.77 3.30
C ARG A 173 11.11 13.63 3.40
N LEU A 174 9.97 13.11 2.94
CA LEU A 174 8.71 13.84 3.00
C LEU A 174 8.27 14.03 4.45
N GLU A 175 8.26 15.27 4.89
CA GLU A 175 7.91 15.66 6.27
C GLU A 175 6.44 15.26 6.56
N GLY A 176 6.21 14.70 7.74
CA GLY A 176 4.87 14.25 8.18
C GLY A 176 4.41 12.93 7.60
N LEU A 177 5.11 12.33 6.62
CA LEU A 177 4.75 11.03 6.08
C LEU A 177 5.06 9.91 7.08
N ARG A 178 4.02 9.20 7.56
CA ARG A 178 4.18 7.95 8.29
C ARG A 178 4.59 6.86 7.33
N ARG A 179 5.59 6.07 7.69
CA ARG A 179 6.10 4.98 6.88
C ARG A 179 5.88 3.67 7.60
N VAL A 180 5.25 2.71 6.93
CA VAL A 180 4.96 1.38 7.47
C VAL A 180 5.61 0.34 6.56
N TRP A 181 6.49 -0.46 7.12
CA TRP A 181 7.13 -1.58 6.45
C TRP A 181 6.37 -2.86 6.78
N LEU A 182 5.58 -3.33 5.84
CA LEU A 182 4.80 -4.56 5.99
C LEU A 182 5.51 -5.74 5.33
N GLN A 183 6.05 -6.65 6.14
CA GLN A 183 6.58 -7.93 5.64
C GLN A 183 5.80 -9.10 6.22
N HIS A 184 4.80 -9.55 5.48
CA HIS A 184 3.90 -10.59 5.93
C HIS A 184 4.65 -11.86 6.36
N GLY A 185 4.38 -12.30 7.60
CA GLY A 185 4.95 -13.51 8.20
C GLY A 185 6.41 -13.40 8.65
N ARG A 186 7.10 -12.28 8.43
CA ARG A 186 8.44 -12.04 8.96
C ARG A 186 8.34 -11.60 10.42
N THR A 187 9.12 -12.25 11.29
CA THR A 187 9.33 -11.77 12.66
C THR A 187 10.22 -10.52 12.65
N GLN A 188 10.21 -9.76 13.74
CA GLN A 188 10.96 -8.53 13.90
C GLN A 188 12.37 -8.61 13.33
N THR A 189 12.84 -7.52 12.72
CA THR A 189 14.16 -7.39 12.11
C THR A 189 14.91 -6.20 12.71
N ASP A 190 16.23 -6.36 12.91
CA ASP A 190 17.11 -5.26 13.36
C ASP A 190 17.38 -4.22 12.25
N ASP A 191 16.96 -4.52 11.01
CA ASP A 191 17.20 -3.66 9.84
C ASP A 191 16.13 -2.60 9.60
N CYS A 192 15.15 -2.45 10.51
CA CYS A 192 14.08 -1.48 10.35
C CYS A 192 14.64 -0.05 10.44
N PRO A 193 14.43 0.80 9.42
CA PRO A 193 14.94 2.17 9.43
C PRO A 193 14.28 3.02 10.53
N VAL A 194 15.04 3.96 11.07
CA VAL A 194 14.53 4.90 12.07
C VAL A 194 13.30 5.65 11.54
N GLY A 195 12.24 5.71 12.36
CA GLY A 195 10.99 6.38 12.01
C GLY A 195 10.11 5.59 11.02
N VAL A 196 10.39 4.31 10.79
CA VAL A 196 9.53 3.37 10.06
C VAL A 196 8.91 2.42 11.06
N ALA A 197 7.61 2.20 11.00
CA ALA A 197 6.94 1.17 11.78
C ALA A 197 7.04 -0.16 11.04
N PHE A 198 7.56 -1.20 11.70
CA PHE A 198 7.57 -2.56 11.15
C PHE A 198 6.30 -3.28 11.56
N CYS A 199 5.69 -3.98 10.60
CA CYS A 199 4.50 -4.79 10.80
C CYS A 199 4.66 -6.15 10.09
N SER A 200 4.27 -7.23 10.78
CA SER A 200 4.26 -8.60 10.25
C SER A 200 2.94 -8.96 9.56
N HIS A 201 1.87 -8.25 9.89
CA HIS A 201 0.53 -8.49 9.33
C HIS A 201 -0.29 -7.21 9.26
N TRP A 202 -1.36 -7.25 8.46
CA TRP A 202 -2.25 -6.12 8.26
C TRP A 202 -2.94 -5.62 9.53
N ASP A 203 -3.23 -6.49 10.50
CA ASP A 203 -3.84 -6.07 11.78
C ASP A 203 -2.90 -5.14 12.57
N GLU A 204 -1.58 -5.38 12.50
CA GLU A 204 -0.59 -4.49 13.12
C GLU A 204 -0.55 -3.14 12.39
N VAL A 205 -0.67 -3.13 11.05
CA VAL A 205 -0.78 -1.88 10.26
C VAL A 205 -1.99 -1.06 10.71
N LEU A 206 -3.16 -1.71 10.87
CA LEU A 206 -4.36 -1.05 11.37
C LEU A 206 -4.13 -0.47 12.77
N GLY A 207 -3.49 -1.24 13.67
CA GLY A 207 -3.12 -0.79 15.01
C GLY A 207 -2.21 0.44 15.00
N VAL A 208 -1.16 0.46 14.16
CA VAL A 208 -0.26 1.62 13.96
C VAL A 208 -1.02 2.86 13.50
N LEU A 209 -2.06 2.68 12.69
CA LEU A 209 -2.88 3.78 12.17
C LEU A 209 -4.04 4.17 13.08
N GLY A 210 -4.24 3.46 14.21
CA GLY A 210 -5.30 3.74 15.17
C GLY A 210 -6.69 3.31 14.68
N VAL A 211 -6.74 2.33 13.79
CA VAL A 211 -8.00 1.73 13.32
C VAL A 211 -8.30 0.52 14.21
N SER A 212 -9.37 0.61 15.00
CA SER A 212 -9.87 -0.55 15.75
C SER A 212 -10.57 -1.51 14.80
N GLY A 213 -10.21 -2.79 14.85
CA GLY A 213 -10.86 -3.86 14.11
C GLY A 213 -12.24 -4.19 14.67
#